data_aba4984eb3e15cead34a96b57c7c1c2e
#
_entry.id   aba4984eb3e15cead34a96b57c7c1c2e
#
_cell.length_a   1.000
_cell.length_b   1.000
_cell.length_c   1.000
_cell.angle_alpha   90.00
_cell.angle_beta   90.00
_cell.angle_gamma   90.00
#
_symmetry.space_group_name_H-M   'P 1'
#
loop_
_entity.id
_entity.type
_entity.pdbx_description
1 polymer ?
#
loop_
_entity_poly.entity_id
_entity_poly.type
_entity_poly.pdbx_seq_one_letter_code
_entity_poly.pdbx_strand_id
1 'polypeptide(L)'
;MRIGLSSSLEHDNPGQWARRMKELGCGAVVFPVDYTASEELVNAYVQAAGEEGLVIAEVGAWCNPLAADKQERQAAMERCVGQLKLADRIGAACCVNITGSCGSRWDGAYPG
;
A
#
# COMPACT_ATOMS: atom_id res chain seq x y z
N MET A 1 -9.54 12.09 -16.07
CA MET A 1 -9.68 11.36 -14.79
C MET A 1 -8.96 10.03 -14.89
N ARG A 2 -8.21 9.65 -13.87
CA ARG A 2 -7.56 8.34 -13.80
C ARG A 2 -8.34 7.43 -12.87
N ILE A 3 -8.55 6.19 -13.29
CA ILE A 3 -9.23 5.17 -12.52
C ILE A 3 -8.23 4.06 -12.21
N GLY A 4 -8.28 3.49 -11.02
CA GLY A 4 -7.43 2.40 -10.58
C GLY A 4 -8.20 1.32 -9.84
N LEU A 5 -7.52 0.19 -9.61
CA LEU A 5 -8.01 -0.91 -8.80
C LEU A 5 -7.20 -1.01 -7.50
N SER A 6 -7.86 -1.43 -6.44
CA SER A 6 -7.20 -1.71 -5.16
C SER A 6 -6.51 -3.09 -5.12
N SER A 7 -6.71 -3.92 -6.11
CA SER A 7 -6.05 -5.23 -6.23
C SER A 7 -4.76 -5.12 -7.02
N SER A 8 -3.72 -5.84 -6.59
CA SER A 8 -2.46 -5.94 -7.34
C SER A 8 -2.49 -6.96 -8.47
N LEU A 9 -3.55 -7.74 -8.59
CA LEU A 9 -3.69 -8.87 -9.51
C LEU A 9 -2.57 -9.92 -9.36
N GLU A 10 -2.80 -11.13 -9.81
CA GLU A 10 -1.73 -12.12 -9.89
C GLU A 10 -0.75 -11.75 -11.00
N HIS A 11 0.53 -11.81 -10.71
CA HIS A 11 1.60 -11.51 -11.66
C HIS A 11 2.91 -12.15 -11.22
N ASP A 12 3.79 -12.40 -12.19
CA ASP A 12 5.08 -13.05 -11.97
C ASP A 12 6.23 -12.05 -11.78
N ASN A 13 6.07 -10.82 -12.28
CA ASN A 13 7.08 -9.79 -12.21
C ASN A 13 6.47 -8.38 -12.31
N PRO A 14 7.21 -7.32 -11.93
CA PRO A 14 6.69 -5.95 -11.97
C PRO A 14 6.19 -5.50 -13.36
N GLY A 15 6.89 -5.86 -14.41
CA GLY A 15 6.48 -5.51 -15.78
C GLY A 15 5.14 -6.12 -16.17
N GLN A 16 4.91 -7.38 -15.81
CA GLN A 16 3.64 -8.05 -16.04
C GLN A 16 2.50 -7.40 -15.26
N TRP A 17 2.73 -7.06 -14.00
CA TRP A 17 1.77 -6.32 -13.18
C TRP A 17 1.34 -5.01 -13.84
N ALA A 18 2.31 -4.19 -14.24
CA ALA A 18 2.02 -2.88 -14.84
C ALA A 18 1.25 -3.03 -16.17
N ARG A 19 1.64 -3.97 -17.02
CA ARG A 19 0.93 -4.24 -18.29
C ARG A 19 -0.50 -4.69 -18.03
N ARG A 20 -0.73 -5.60 -17.09
CA ARG A 20 -2.09 -6.06 -16.73
C ARG A 20 -2.97 -4.93 -16.24
N MET A 21 -2.43 -4.04 -15.40
CA MET A 21 -3.15 -2.85 -14.95
C MET A 21 -3.51 -1.95 -16.13
N LYS A 22 -2.59 -1.73 -17.04
CA LYS A 22 -2.82 -0.92 -18.23
C LYS A 22 -3.87 -1.53 -19.15
N GLU A 23 -3.82 -2.82 -19.39
CA GLU A 23 -4.79 -3.57 -20.22
C GLU A 23 -6.21 -3.47 -19.65
N LEU A 24 -6.37 -3.40 -18.33
CA LEU A 24 -7.66 -3.19 -17.68
C LEU A 24 -8.16 -1.73 -17.76
N GLY A 25 -7.40 -0.83 -18.37
CA GLY A 25 -7.77 0.57 -18.49
C GLY A 25 -7.41 1.42 -17.26
N CYS A 26 -6.60 0.88 -16.35
CA CYS A 26 -6.15 1.66 -15.20
C CYS A 26 -5.17 2.76 -15.61
N GLY A 27 -5.31 3.94 -15.01
CA GLY A 27 -4.36 5.04 -15.09
C GLY A 27 -3.66 5.32 -13.78
N ALA A 28 -4.11 4.66 -12.70
CA ALA A 28 -3.56 4.78 -11.36
C ALA A 28 -3.53 3.40 -10.68
N VAL A 29 -2.62 3.21 -9.75
CA VAL A 29 -2.43 1.93 -9.05
C VAL A 29 -2.20 2.14 -7.56
N VAL A 30 -2.55 1.13 -6.77
CA VAL A 30 -2.09 0.96 -5.41
C VAL A 30 -0.76 0.22 -5.47
N PHE A 31 0.24 0.66 -4.70
CA PHE A 31 1.57 0.06 -4.74
C PHE A 31 1.53 -1.38 -4.20
N PRO A 32 2.05 -2.37 -4.95
CA PRO A 32 1.77 -3.78 -4.66
C PRO A 32 2.67 -4.42 -3.60
N VAL A 33 3.75 -3.78 -3.19
CA VAL A 33 4.66 -4.28 -2.15
C VAL A 33 4.76 -3.28 -1.00
N ASP A 34 5.20 -3.74 0.16
CA ASP A 34 5.28 -2.90 1.35
C ASP A 34 6.73 -2.48 1.66
N TYR A 35 6.89 -1.74 2.76
CA TYR A 35 8.18 -1.18 3.21
C TYR A 35 9.23 -2.25 3.53
N THR A 36 8.83 -3.53 3.70
CA THR A 36 9.77 -4.64 3.96
C THR A 36 10.42 -5.19 2.70
N ALA A 37 9.91 -4.82 1.52
CA ALA A 37 10.49 -5.23 0.25
C ALA A 37 11.89 -4.64 0.05
N SER A 38 12.74 -5.36 -0.70
CA SER A 38 14.07 -4.86 -1.04
C SER A 38 13.99 -3.57 -1.86
N GLU A 39 15.03 -2.78 -1.79
CA GLU A 39 15.11 -1.54 -2.57
C GLU A 39 15.05 -1.80 -4.07
N GLU A 40 15.72 -2.85 -4.53
CA GLU A 40 15.69 -3.25 -5.95
C GLU A 40 14.26 -3.59 -6.39
N LEU A 41 13.52 -4.33 -5.58
CA LEU A 41 12.15 -4.71 -5.91
C LEU A 41 11.21 -3.50 -5.95
N VAL A 42 11.32 -2.62 -4.97
CA VAL A 42 10.56 -1.36 -4.93
C VAL A 42 10.84 -0.53 -6.19
N ASN A 43 12.10 -0.35 -6.54
CA ASN A 43 12.49 0.42 -7.72
C ASN A 43 12.00 -0.22 -9.02
N ALA A 44 12.00 -1.56 -9.11
CA ALA A 44 11.48 -2.28 -10.26
C ALA A 44 9.98 -2.03 -10.47
N TYR A 45 9.19 -2.01 -9.40
CA TYR A 45 7.77 -1.68 -9.48
C TYR A 45 7.52 -0.22 -9.85
N VAL A 46 8.27 0.71 -9.28
CA VAL A 46 8.18 2.14 -9.63
C VAL A 46 8.50 2.35 -11.12
N GLN A 47 9.57 1.73 -11.60
CA GLN A 47 9.96 1.81 -13.01
C GLN A 47 8.88 1.22 -13.92
N ALA A 48 8.37 0.05 -13.60
CA ALA A 48 7.31 -0.60 -14.40
C ALA A 48 6.05 0.26 -14.49
N ALA A 49 5.63 0.87 -13.39
CA ALA A 49 4.50 1.79 -13.38
C ALA A 49 4.77 3.01 -14.29
N GLY A 50 5.95 3.58 -14.21
CA GLY A 50 6.36 4.72 -15.02
C GLY A 50 6.37 4.41 -16.52
N GLU A 51 6.87 3.26 -16.92
CA GLU A 51 6.92 2.80 -18.31
C GLU A 51 5.52 2.65 -18.93
N GLU A 52 4.53 2.28 -18.13
CA GLU A 52 3.14 2.15 -18.56
C GLU A 52 2.30 3.43 -18.32
N GLY A 53 2.92 4.50 -17.83
CA GLY A 53 2.24 5.76 -17.57
C GLY A 53 1.24 5.68 -16.40
N LEU A 54 1.44 4.76 -15.47
CA LEU A 54 0.59 4.59 -14.30
C LEU A 54 1.03 5.53 -13.18
N VAL A 55 0.08 6.20 -12.55
CA VAL A 55 0.32 6.98 -11.34
C VAL A 55 0.22 6.07 -10.13
N ILE A 56 1.21 6.11 -9.25
CA ILE A 56 1.13 5.43 -7.96
C ILE A 56 0.28 6.32 -7.05
N ALA A 57 -0.99 5.97 -6.92
CA ALA A 57 -1.96 6.78 -6.19
C ALA A 57 -1.86 6.57 -4.69
N GLU A 58 -1.54 5.36 -4.25
CA GLU A 58 -1.69 4.99 -2.85
C GLU A 58 -0.65 3.96 -2.40
N VAL A 59 -0.16 4.17 -1.18
CA VAL A 59 0.45 3.14 -0.34
C VAL A 59 -0.47 2.92 0.86
N GLY A 60 -0.88 1.69 1.12
CA GLY A 60 -1.81 1.37 2.20
C GLY A 60 -1.11 0.82 3.44
N ALA A 61 -1.40 1.37 4.61
CA ALA A 61 -0.94 0.89 5.91
C ALA A 61 -2.12 0.26 6.67
N TRP A 62 -2.51 -0.92 6.24
CA TRP A 62 -3.65 -1.66 6.78
C TRP A 62 -3.23 -2.46 8.01
N CYS A 63 -3.34 -1.83 9.18
CA CYS A 63 -2.97 -2.40 10.48
C CYS A 63 -3.74 -1.68 11.59
N ASN A 64 -3.62 -2.18 12.83
CA ASN A 64 -4.36 -1.63 13.96
C ASN A 64 -3.44 -0.91 14.96
N PRO A 65 -3.15 0.38 14.79
CA PRO A 65 -2.30 1.15 15.72
C PRO A 65 -2.89 1.34 17.12
N LEU A 66 -4.17 1.06 17.32
CA LEU A 66 -4.84 1.12 18.61
C LEU A 66 -5.11 -0.25 19.23
N ALA A 67 -4.51 -1.33 18.70
CA ALA A 67 -4.67 -2.66 19.25
C ALA A 67 -4.45 -2.70 20.76
N ALA A 68 -5.28 -3.46 21.46
CA ALA A 68 -5.15 -3.64 22.91
C ALA A 68 -3.84 -4.37 23.26
N ASP A 69 -3.45 -5.33 22.45
CA ASP A 69 -2.16 -6.01 22.62
C ASP A 69 -1.00 -5.07 22.30
N LYS A 70 -0.06 -4.98 23.22
CA LYS A 70 1.08 -4.07 23.11
C LYS A 70 1.99 -4.40 21.92
N GLN A 71 2.24 -5.68 21.67
CA GLN A 71 3.12 -6.11 20.58
C GLN A 71 2.47 -5.81 19.22
N GLU A 72 1.19 -6.12 19.08
CA GLU A 72 0.42 -5.81 17.87
C GLU A 72 0.40 -4.30 17.62
N ARG A 73 0.13 -3.51 18.65
CA ARG A 73 0.12 -2.04 18.55
C ARG A 73 1.47 -1.49 18.10
N GLN A 74 2.57 -1.98 18.68
CA GLN A 74 3.91 -1.55 18.31
C GLN A 74 4.25 -1.92 16.87
N ALA A 75 3.97 -3.15 16.45
CA ALA A 75 4.16 -3.61 15.07
C ALA A 75 3.33 -2.78 14.08
N ALA A 76 2.10 -2.44 14.44
CA ALA A 76 1.24 -1.58 13.62
C ALA A 76 1.82 -0.16 13.48
N MET A 77 2.34 0.42 14.54
CA MET A 77 2.98 1.74 14.48
C MET A 77 4.23 1.72 13.60
N GLU A 78 5.06 0.70 13.71
CA GLU A 78 6.23 0.52 12.84
C GLU A 78 5.81 0.39 11.37
N ARG A 79 4.75 -0.35 11.09
CA ARG A 79 4.19 -0.47 9.74
C ARG A 79 3.68 0.87 9.21
N CYS A 80 2.95 1.62 10.00
CA CYS A 80 2.47 2.96 9.60
C CYS A 80 3.63 3.87 9.22
N VAL A 81 4.66 3.93 10.03
CA VAL A 81 5.86 4.74 9.77
C VAL A 81 6.59 4.24 8.52
N GLY A 82 6.77 2.92 8.39
CA GLY A 82 7.42 2.32 7.23
C GLY A 82 6.70 2.59 5.92
N GLN A 83 5.37 2.44 5.90
CA GLN A 83 4.55 2.71 4.73
C GLN A 83 4.53 4.20 4.36
N LEU A 84 4.49 5.09 5.35
CA LEU A 84 4.55 6.52 5.09
C LEU A 84 5.89 6.93 4.46
N LYS A 85 6.99 6.39 4.96
CA LYS A 85 8.33 6.61 4.38
C LYS A 85 8.42 6.05 2.96
N LEU A 86 7.84 4.87 2.71
CA LEU A 86 7.79 4.29 1.39
C LEU A 86 7.00 5.18 0.42
N ALA A 87 5.82 5.65 0.84
CA ALA A 87 4.98 6.54 0.03
C ALA A 87 5.72 7.82 -0.37
N ASP A 88 6.41 8.44 0.57
CA ASP A 88 7.23 9.64 0.32
C ASP A 88 8.36 9.34 -0.68
N ARG A 89 9.09 8.26 -0.46
CA ARG A 89 10.23 7.87 -1.29
C ARG A 89 9.85 7.59 -2.75
N ILE A 90 8.72 6.93 -2.99
CA ILE A 90 8.29 6.55 -4.34
C ILE A 90 7.40 7.58 -5.02
N GLY A 91 7.07 8.67 -4.34
CA GLY A 91 6.21 9.71 -4.90
C GLY A 91 4.75 9.29 -5.04
N ALA A 92 4.23 8.44 -4.14
CA ALA A 92 2.82 8.12 -4.09
C ALA A 92 1.99 9.37 -3.76
N ALA A 93 0.79 9.46 -4.30
CA ALA A 93 -0.08 10.60 -4.06
C ALA A 93 -0.58 10.66 -2.60
N CYS A 94 -0.75 9.51 -1.95
CA CYS A 94 -1.12 9.44 -0.53
C CYS A 94 -0.65 8.14 0.12
N CYS A 95 -0.61 8.17 1.46
CA CYS A 95 -0.52 6.97 2.29
C CYS A 95 -1.81 6.86 3.08
N VAL A 96 -2.54 5.78 2.89
CA VAL A 96 -3.81 5.53 3.61
C VAL A 96 -3.54 4.66 4.82
N ASN A 97 -4.02 5.08 5.97
CA ASN A 97 -4.05 4.25 7.17
C ASN A 97 -5.38 4.40 7.89
N ILE A 98 -5.65 3.45 8.77
CA ILE A 98 -6.83 3.48 9.63
C ILE A 98 -6.41 3.81 11.06
N THR A 99 -7.31 4.42 11.81
CA THR A 99 -7.08 4.69 13.23
C THR A 99 -7.00 3.40 14.04
N GLY A 100 -7.83 2.43 13.66
CA GLY A 100 -7.92 1.16 14.37
C GLY A 100 -8.89 1.20 15.53
N SER A 101 -8.90 0.14 16.33
CA SER A 101 -9.76 0.00 17.49
C SER A 101 -9.07 -0.79 18.59
N CYS A 102 -9.31 -0.42 19.84
CA CYS A 102 -8.91 -1.21 21.02
C CYS A 102 -9.94 -2.29 21.39
N GLY A 103 -11.02 -2.43 20.62
CA GLY A 103 -12.01 -3.48 20.78
C GLY A 103 -11.54 -4.84 20.26
N SER A 104 -12.46 -5.80 20.23
CA SER A 104 -12.19 -7.17 19.77
C SER A 104 -11.90 -7.28 18.27
N ARG A 105 -12.25 -6.25 17.51
CA ARG A 105 -12.03 -6.17 16.06
C ARG A 105 -11.37 -4.86 15.72
N TRP A 106 -10.41 -4.91 14.82
CA TRP A 106 -9.65 -3.72 14.37
C TRP A 106 -10.54 -2.63 13.72
N ASP A 107 -11.65 -3.03 13.13
CA ASP A 107 -12.67 -2.19 12.49
C ASP A 107 -13.93 -2.02 13.34
N GLY A 108 -13.90 -2.52 14.56
CA GLY A 108 -15.03 -2.50 15.46
C GLY A 108 -15.25 -1.14 16.14
N ALA A 109 -16.46 -0.95 16.64
CA ALA A 109 -16.77 0.21 17.46
C ALA A 109 -15.93 0.21 18.74
N TYR A 110 -15.64 1.39 19.24
CA TYR A 110 -15.03 1.55 20.55
C TYR A 110 -15.92 0.91 21.62
N PRO A 111 -15.38 0.07 22.51
CA PRO A 111 -16.19 -0.70 23.46
C PRO A 111 -16.86 0.11 24.57
N GLY A 112 -16.82 1.40 24.47
CA GLY A 112 -17.56 2.31 25.35
C GLY A 112 -16.84 2.81 26.53
#